data_08798dfc3c3cd01830e881d5f2965d0b
#
_entry.id   08798dfc3c3cd01830e881d5f2965d0b
#
_cell.length_a   1.000
_cell.length_b   1.000
_cell.length_c   1.000
_cell.angle_alpha   90.00
_cell.angle_beta   90.00
_cell.angle_gamma   90.00
#
_symmetry.space_group_name_H-M   'P 1'
#
loop_
_entity.id
_entity.type
_entity.pdbx_description
1 polymer ?
#
loop_
_entity_poly.entity_id
_entity_poly.type
_entity_poly.pdbx_seq_one_letter_code
_entity_poly.pdbx_strand_id
1 'polypeptide(L)'
;KTSADYNSMNGWPAGTPIPNTVFEIYNARTNRLVDTIKTDKNGLAVSKPLPLARYKIVESKAAEFYGLDKTPIEVEIEHAGQIVKAAMTNKSLSTNVSIKKTGYVEVMPGQLVRYNFTGIANNSTTALESFYWRDTLPVKAVRLEKIYTGTWNTPGNYKIVYRTNLS
;
A
#
# COMPACT_ATOMS: atom_id res chain seq x y z
N LYS A 1 12.57 12.00 9.41
CA LYS A 1 11.44 11.25 8.85
C LYS A 1 10.92 10.24 9.85
N THR A 2 9.61 10.25 10.12
CA THR A 2 8.99 9.38 11.14
C THR A 2 7.67 8.80 10.64
N SER A 3 7.19 7.72 11.28
CA SER A 3 5.87 7.14 11.00
C SER A 3 4.76 8.05 11.52
N ALA A 4 3.74 8.29 10.72
CA ALA A 4 2.57 9.08 11.10
C ALA A 4 1.59 8.28 11.97
N ASP A 5 1.61 6.96 11.86
CA ASP A 5 0.67 6.04 12.49
C ASP A 5 1.36 4.73 12.91
N TYR A 6 0.59 3.83 13.53
CA TYR A 6 1.05 2.47 13.77
C TYR A 6 1.10 1.69 12.46
N ASN A 7 2.25 1.14 12.13
CA ASN A 7 2.43 0.34 10.92
C ASN A 7 2.25 -1.15 11.25
N SER A 8 1.13 -1.72 10.85
CA SER A 8 0.81 -3.14 11.10
C SER A 8 1.67 -4.12 10.31
N MET A 9 2.37 -3.67 9.25
CA MET A 9 3.21 -4.53 8.42
C MET A 9 4.56 -4.86 9.10
N ASN A 10 5.08 -3.94 9.91
CA ASN A 10 6.36 -4.11 10.60
C ASN A 10 6.29 -3.94 12.13
N GLY A 11 5.11 -3.63 12.67
CA GLY A 11 4.89 -3.47 14.10
C GLY A 11 5.39 -2.13 14.68
N TRP A 12 5.74 -1.16 13.86
CA TRP A 12 6.30 0.10 14.34
C TRP A 12 5.21 1.09 14.77
N PRO A 13 5.33 1.67 15.99
CA PRO A 13 4.38 2.68 16.45
C PRO A 13 4.55 4.02 15.73
N ALA A 14 3.55 4.89 15.85
CA ALA A 14 3.65 6.28 15.42
C ALA A 14 4.87 6.96 16.06
N GLY A 15 5.53 7.85 15.31
CA GLY A 15 6.74 8.53 15.73
C GLY A 15 8.03 7.74 15.54
N THR A 16 7.97 6.44 15.20
CA THR A 16 9.18 5.64 14.92
C THR A 16 9.96 6.24 13.74
N PRO A 17 11.30 6.41 13.86
CA PRO A 17 12.15 6.84 12.75
C PRO A 17 12.06 5.90 11.55
N ILE A 18 11.95 6.47 10.35
CA ILE A 18 11.87 5.71 9.10
C ILE A 18 13.18 5.81 8.33
N PRO A 19 13.98 4.74 8.23
CA PRO A 19 15.18 4.69 7.40
C PRO A 19 14.85 4.46 5.93
N ASN A 20 15.85 4.68 5.07
CA ASN A 20 15.80 4.35 3.65
C ASN A 20 14.78 5.15 2.80
N THR A 21 14.17 6.19 3.34
CA THR A 21 13.38 7.14 2.55
C THR A 21 14.33 8.03 1.74
N VAL A 22 14.05 8.22 0.46
CA VAL A 22 14.88 9.04 -0.44
C VAL A 22 14.17 10.35 -0.75
N PHE A 23 14.91 11.45 -0.65
CA PHE A 23 14.46 12.79 -1.00
C PHE A 23 15.33 13.39 -2.08
N GLU A 24 14.70 14.13 -2.96
CA GLU A 24 15.34 14.95 -3.95
C GLU A 24 15.18 16.42 -3.57
N ILE A 25 16.26 17.17 -3.66
CA ILE A 25 16.32 18.60 -3.35
C ILE A 25 16.49 19.37 -4.65
N TYR A 26 15.55 20.24 -4.92
CA TYR A 26 15.54 21.08 -6.12
C TYR A 26 15.71 22.53 -5.75
N ASN A 27 16.45 23.30 -6.56
CA ASN A 27 16.41 24.75 -6.50
C ASN A 27 15.02 25.23 -6.92
N ALA A 28 14.30 25.94 -6.06
CA ALA A 28 12.89 26.28 -6.27
C ALA A 28 12.66 27.20 -7.48
N ARG A 29 13.66 28.05 -7.83
CA ARG A 29 13.57 28.97 -8.96
C ARG A 29 13.84 28.32 -10.31
N THR A 30 14.85 27.44 -10.36
CA THR A 30 15.31 26.82 -11.62
C THR A 30 14.75 25.44 -11.86
N ASN A 31 14.11 24.86 -10.85
CA ASN A 31 13.63 23.47 -10.80
C ASN A 31 14.73 22.44 -11.09
N ARG A 32 15.99 22.81 -10.87
CA ARG A 32 17.15 21.92 -11.09
C ARG A 32 17.37 21.06 -9.84
N LEU A 33 17.55 19.77 -10.01
CA LEU A 33 18.00 18.85 -8.96
C LEU A 33 19.40 19.27 -8.50
N VAL A 34 19.57 19.47 -7.20
CA VAL A 34 20.83 19.88 -6.60
C VAL A 34 21.42 18.84 -5.67
N ASP A 35 20.58 18.00 -5.05
CA ASP A 35 21.03 16.91 -4.21
C ASP A 35 19.99 15.79 -4.11
N THR A 36 20.46 14.58 -3.77
CA THR A 36 19.61 13.44 -3.42
C THR A 36 20.11 12.86 -2.10
N ILE A 37 19.23 12.78 -1.12
CA ILE A 37 19.57 12.33 0.23
C ILE A 37 18.70 11.16 0.65
N LYS A 38 19.22 10.34 1.55
CA LYS A 38 18.55 9.14 2.05
C LYS A 38 18.60 9.12 3.57
N THR A 39 17.49 8.78 4.22
CA THR A 39 17.44 8.68 5.67
C THR A 39 18.21 7.48 6.20
N ASP A 40 18.92 7.71 7.30
CA ASP A 40 19.63 6.72 8.08
C ASP A 40 18.70 5.94 9.04
N LYS A 41 19.27 5.10 9.91
CA LYS A 41 18.54 4.33 10.93
C LYS A 41 17.75 5.18 11.92
N ASN A 42 18.12 6.45 12.08
CA ASN A 42 17.44 7.41 12.97
C ASN A 42 16.41 8.26 12.22
N GLY A 43 16.12 7.93 10.95
CA GLY A 43 15.22 8.71 10.11
C GLY A 43 15.77 10.08 9.70
N LEU A 44 17.08 10.30 9.83
CA LEU A 44 17.76 11.54 9.52
C LEU A 44 18.45 11.46 8.16
N ALA A 45 18.42 12.58 7.43
CA ALA A 45 19.19 12.77 6.22
C ALA A 45 19.75 14.19 6.22
N VAL A 46 20.96 14.35 5.71
CA VAL A 46 21.65 15.64 5.61
C VAL A 46 22.12 15.85 4.19
N SER A 47 21.83 17.02 3.61
CA SER A 47 22.34 17.41 2.30
C SER A 47 23.81 17.81 2.38
N LYS A 48 24.47 17.81 1.22
CA LYS A 48 25.71 18.57 1.08
C LYS A 48 25.48 20.07 1.32
N PRO A 49 26.51 20.87 1.56
CA PRO A 49 26.37 22.32 1.62
C PRO A 49 25.72 22.87 0.36
N LEU A 50 24.68 23.68 0.52
CA LEU A 50 23.93 24.28 -0.59
C LEU A 50 24.13 25.81 -0.58
N PRO A 51 24.18 26.46 -1.76
CA PRO A 51 24.20 27.92 -1.87
C PRO A 51 22.97 28.60 -1.26
N LEU A 52 23.04 29.92 -1.05
CA LEU A 52 21.90 30.71 -0.60
C LEU A 52 20.81 30.71 -1.68
N ALA A 53 19.65 30.15 -1.37
CA ALA A 53 18.51 30.07 -2.27
C ALA A 53 17.30 29.45 -1.58
N ARG A 54 16.16 29.46 -2.27
CA ARG A 54 14.98 28.62 -1.92
C ARG A 54 15.10 27.26 -2.57
N TYR A 55 14.70 26.25 -1.81
CA TYR A 55 14.74 24.84 -2.21
C TYR A 55 13.40 24.17 -1.99
N LYS A 56 13.10 23.17 -2.82
CA LYS A 56 12.00 22.22 -2.65
C LYS A 56 12.58 20.86 -2.30
N ILE A 57 12.11 20.28 -1.22
CA ILE A 57 12.45 18.92 -0.79
C ILE A 57 11.25 18.05 -1.11
N VAL A 58 11.43 17.04 -1.95
CA VAL A 58 10.37 16.14 -2.41
C VAL A 58 10.78 14.71 -2.10
N GLU A 59 9.87 13.91 -1.54
CA GLU A 59 10.10 12.49 -1.39
C GLU A 59 10.00 11.80 -2.77
N SER A 60 11.10 11.18 -3.21
CA SER A 60 11.17 10.46 -4.48
C SER A 60 10.99 8.96 -4.32
N LYS A 61 11.30 8.42 -3.12
CA LYS A 61 11.09 7.01 -2.80
C LYS A 61 10.73 6.84 -1.33
N ALA A 62 9.57 6.27 -1.06
CA ALA A 62 9.19 5.86 0.29
C ALA A 62 10.01 4.66 0.76
N ALA A 63 10.11 4.51 2.07
CA ALA A 63 10.58 3.27 2.68
C ALA A 63 9.56 2.14 2.49
N GLU A 64 10.02 0.92 2.67
CA GLU A 64 9.18 -0.27 2.61
C GLU A 64 8.01 -0.18 3.62
N PHE A 65 6.83 -0.60 3.21
CA PHE A 65 5.57 -0.54 3.97
C PHE A 65 5.02 0.87 4.26
N TYR A 66 5.53 1.90 3.59
CA TYR A 66 5.04 3.27 3.71
C TYR A 66 4.58 3.85 2.37
N GLY A 67 3.54 4.67 2.41
CA GLY A 67 3.03 5.39 1.25
C GLY A 67 3.96 6.55 0.88
N LEU A 68 4.18 6.75 -0.42
CA LEU A 68 4.96 7.88 -0.94
C LEU A 68 4.16 9.18 -0.79
N ASP A 69 4.75 10.17 -0.11
CA ASP A 69 4.22 11.53 -0.03
C ASP A 69 5.06 12.48 -0.88
N LYS A 70 4.51 12.87 -2.02
CA LYS A 70 5.15 13.80 -2.96
C LYS A 70 4.93 15.28 -2.64
N THR A 71 4.27 15.59 -1.53
CA THR A 71 4.06 16.97 -1.09
C THR A 71 5.41 17.64 -0.84
N PRO A 72 5.76 18.71 -1.58
CA PRO A 72 7.05 19.36 -1.40
C PRO A 72 7.08 20.17 -0.10
N ILE A 73 8.22 20.16 0.57
CA ILE A 73 8.52 21.16 1.63
C ILE A 73 9.47 22.20 1.02
N GLU A 74 9.09 23.45 1.16
CA GLU A 74 9.94 24.59 0.76
C GLU A 74 10.76 25.07 1.95
N VAL A 75 12.03 25.31 1.73
CA VAL A 75 12.98 25.85 2.70
C VAL A 75 13.84 26.95 2.05
N GLU A 76 14.35 27.87 2.85
CA GLU A 76 15.20 28.95 2.38
C GLU A 76 16.50 28.99 3.18
N ILE A 77 17.62 29.10 2.48
CA ILE A 77 18.95 29.34 3.06
C ILE A 77 19.29 30.80 2.77
N GLU A 78 19.28 31.63 3.82
CA GLU A 78 19.41 33.08 3.73
C GLU A 78 20.84 33.59 4.04
N HIS A 79 21.61 32.80 4.81
CA HIS A 79 22.98 33.18 5.18
C HIS A 79 23.92 31.98 5.27
N ALA A 80 25.20 32.23 5.12
CA ALA A 80 26.22 31.19 5.15
C ALA A 80 26.26 30.49 6.52
N GLY A 81 26.39 29.17 6.53
CA GLY A 81 26.42 28.34 7.74
C GLY A 81 25.05 28.06 8.37
N GLN A 82 23.96 28.53 7.77
CA GLN A 82 22.61 28.22 8.25
C GLN A 82 22.30 26.74 8.11
N ILE A 83 21.70 26.16 9.15
CA ILE A 83 21.15 24.80 9.14
C ILE A 83 19.63 24.90 9.18
N VAL A 84 18.99 24.51 8.11
CA VAL A 84 17.52 24.45 8.02
C VAL A 84 17.07 23.03 8.28
N LYS A 85 16.08 22.85 9.18
CA LYS A 85 15.51 21.55 9.53
C LYS A 85 14.10 21.42 8.94
N ALA A 86 13.85 20.33 8.25
CA ALA A 86 12.53 19.95 7.76
C ALA A 86 12.10 18.63 8.39
N ALA A 87 10.85 18.53 8.82
CA ALA A 87 10.28 17.32 9.40
C ALA A 87 9.17 16.79 8.49
N MET A 88 9.18 15.50 8.23
CA MET A 88 8.19 14.83 7.40
C MET A 88 7.76 13.51 8.04
N THR A 89 6.50 13.14 7.83
CA THR A 89 5.97 11.83 8.23
C THR A 89 5.48 11.06 7.01
N ASN A 90 5.40 9.74 7.10
CA ASN A 90 4.67 8.91 6.14
C ASN A 90 3.61 8.09 6.83
N LYS A 91 2.47 7.90 6.15
CA LYS A 91 1.45 6.94 6.55
C LYS A 91 1.88 5.54 6.14
N SER A 92 1.57 4.57 7.00
CA SER A 92 1.79 3.16 6.68
C SER A 92 0.90 2.68 5.54
N LEU A 93 1.38 1.71 4.78
CA LEU A 93 0.53 0.92 3.89
C LEU A 93 -0.25 -0.08 4.73
N SER A 94 -1.51 -0.29 4.38
CA SER A 94 -2.37 -1.29 5.00
C SER A 94 -3.00 -2.17 3.95
N THR A 95 -3.15 -3.46 4.27
CA THR A 95 -3.88 -4.42 3.45
C THR A 95 -5.24 -4.68 4.08
N ASN A 96 -6.30 -4.54 3.30
CA ASN A 96 -7.66 -4.83 3.71
C ASN A 96 -8.44 -5.34 2.50
N VAL A 97 -8.97 -6.53 2.62
CA VAL A 97 -9.79 -7.15 1.57
C VAL A 97 -11.12 -7.57 2.14
N SER A 98 -12.16 -7.50 1.35
CA SER A 98 -13.49 -7.95 1.73
C SER A 98 -14.01 -8.98 0.75
N ILE A 99 -14.79 -9.91 1.27
CA ILE A 99 -15.58 -10.87 0.52
C ILE A 99 -16.76 -11.31 1.38
N LYS A 100 -17.93 -11.43 0.78
CA LYS A 100 -19.13 -11.93 1.44
C LYS A 100 -19.63 -13.15 0.70
N LYS A 101 -19.80 -14.27 1.42
CA LYS A 101 -20.48 -15.48 0.93
C LYS A 101 -21.90 -15.51 1.47
N THR A 102 -22.87 -15.77 0.59
CA THR A 102 -24.26 -15.98 0.94
C THR A 102 -24.78 -17.26 0.27
N GLY A 103 -25.75 -17.90 0.89
CA GLY A 103 -26.39 -19.10 0.38
C GLY A 103 -27.70 -19.40 1.12
N TYR A 104 -28.36 -20.47 0.77
CA TYR A 104 -29.53 -20.93 1.51
C TYR A 104 -29.11 -21.54 2.85
N VAL A 105 -29.90 -21.33 3.89
CA VAL A 105 -29.66 -21.89 5.24
C VAL A 105 -30.03 -23.35 5.26
N GLU A 106 -31.14 -23.73 4.59
CA GLU A 106 -31.65 -25.08 4.48
C GLU A 106 -32.09 -25.40 3.06
N VAL A 107 -31.85 -26.62 2.61
CA VAL A 107 -32.29 -27.14 1.33
C VAL A 107 -32.68 -28.62 1.47
N MET A 108 -33.64 -29.05 0.66
CA MET A 108 -33.98 -30.46 0.61
C MET A 108 -33.02 -31.26 -0.28
N PRO A 109 -32.85 -32.56 -0.05
CA PRO A 109 -32.09 -33.44 -0.94
C PRO A 109 -32.54 -33.31 -2.41
N GLY A 110 -31.59 -33.17 -3.33
CA GLY A 110 -31.86 -33.02 -4.76
C GLY A 110 -32.12 -31.57 -5.23
N GLN A 111 -32.24 -30.63 -4.33
CA GLN A 111 -32.38 -29.23 -4.72
C GLN A 111 -31.03 -28.59 -5.07
N LEU A 112 -31.08 -27.59 -5.99
CA LEU A 112 -29.92 -26.79 -6.33
C LEU A 112 -29.62 -25.78 -5.24
N VAL A 113 -28.40 -25.82 -4.75
CA VAL A 113 -27.86 -24.83 -3.80
C VAL A 113 -27.05 -23.82 -4.55
N ARG A 114 -27.30 -22.53 -4.32
CA ARG A 114 -26.51 -21.44 -4.89
C ARG A 114 -25.74 -20.71 -3.79
N TYR A 115 -24.44 -20.67 -3.95
CA TYR A 115 -23.56 -19.81 -3.15
C TYR A 115 -23.20 -18.57 -3.98
N ASN A 116 -23.35 -17.39 -3.39
CA ASN A 116 -22.97 -16.14 -4.03
C ASN A 116 -21.80 -15.53 -3.28
N PHE A 117 -20.79 -15.08 -4.01
CA PHE A 117 -19.67 -14.31 -3.50
C PHE A 117 -19.84 -12.88 -3.99
N THR A 118 -19.96 -11.94 -3.05
CA THR A 118 -20.19 -10.53 -3.34
C THR A 118 -19.27 -9.65 -2.51
N GLY A 119 -19.17 -8.37 -2.89
CA GLY A 119 -18.33 -7.42 -2.16
C GLY A 119 -16.85 -7.80 -2.16
N ILE A 120 -16.39 -8.46 -3.24
CA ILE A 120 -14.96 -8.77 -3.41
C ILE A 120 -14.28 -7.47 -3.77
N ALA A 121 -13.53 -6.92 -2.82
CA ALA A 121 -12.88 -5.64 -2.98
C ALA A 121 -11.53 -5.59 -2.29
N ASN A 122 -10.60 -4.89 -2.93
CA ASN A 122 -9.36 -4.46 -2.29
C ASN A 122 -9.61 -3.08 -1.67
N ASN A 123 -9.74 -3.03 -0.35
CA ASN A 123 -9.88 -1.80 0.44
C ASN A 123 -8.52 -1.36 1.02
N SER A 124 -7.43 -1.94 0.55
CA SER A 124 -6.07 -1.62 0.96
C SER A 124 -5.66 -0.24 0.47
N THR A 125 -4.68 0.37 1.12
CA THR A 125 -4.02 1.58 0.63
C THR A 125 -2.97 1.31 -0.44
N THR A 126 -2.80 0.04 -0.84
CA THR A 126 -1.84 -0.41 -1.86
C THR A 126 -2.46 -1.44 -2.79
N ALA A 127 -1.87 -1.61 -3.97
CA ALA A 127 -2.19 -2.72 -4.86
C ALA A 127 -1.77 -4.06 -4.24
N LEU A 128 -2.53 -5.10 -4.52
CA LEU A 128 -2.18 -6.46 -4.13
C LEU A 128 -1.51 -7.16 -5.31
N GLU A 129 -0.30 -7.67 -5.11
CA GLU A 129 0.43 -8.40 -6.16
C GLU A 129 -0.14 -9.79 -6.40
N SER A 130 -0.68 -10.41 -5.36
CA SER A 130 -1.28 -11.75 -5.43
C SER A 130 -2.51 -11.78 -4.53
N PHE A 131 -3.67 -11.94 -5.14
CA PHE A 131 -4.94 -12.07 -4.43
C PHE A 131 -5.66 -13.33 -4.87
N TYR A 132 -6.05 -14.15 -3.91
CA TYR A 132 -6.91 -15.31 -4.15
C TYR A 132 -7.85 -15.53 -2.97
N TRP A 133 -8.97 -16.16 -3.23
CA TRP A 133 -9.81 -16.75 -2.18
C TRP A 133 -10.10 -18.19 -2.52
N ARG A 134 -10.42 -18.97 -1.51
CA ARG A 134 -10.78 -20.37 -1.65
C ARG A 134 -12.09 -20.64 -0.95
N ASP A 135 -12.96 -21.39 -1.62
CA ASP A 135 -14.14 -22.00 -1.01
C ASP A 135 -14.01 -23.53 -1.03
N THR A 136 -14.44 -24.16 0.04
CA THR A 136 -14.46 -25.61 0.16
C THR A 136 -15.90 -26.06 0.28
N LEU A 137 -16.38 -26.78 -0.71
CA LEU A 137 -17.73 -27.34 -0.71
C LEU A 137 -17.78 -28.58 0.17
N PRO A 138 -18.91 -28.84 0.87
CA PRO A 138 -19.11 -30.08 1.61
C PRO A 138 -19.35 -31.24 0.64
N VAL A 139 -18.29 -31.80 0.10
CA VAL A 139 -18.29 -32.80 -1.00
C VAL A 139 -19.12 -34.06 -0.76
N LYS A 140 -19.39 -34.37 0.49
CA LYS A 140 -20.30 -35.51 0.86
C LYS A 140 -21.78 -35.13 0.74
N ALA A 141 -22.10 -33.84 0.69
CA ALA A 141 -23.47 -33.32 0.68
C ALA A 141 -23.86 -32.61 -0.62
N VAL A 142 -22.89 -32.08 -1.34
CA VAL A 142 -23.15 -31.32 -2.59
C VAL A 142 -22.19 -31.72 -3.69
N ARG A 143 -22.68 -31.60 -4.95
CA ARG A 143 -21.90 -31.73 -6.16
C ARG A 143 -21.88 -30.39 -6.87
N LEU A 144 -20.73 -29.99 -7.39
CA LEU A 144 -20.62 -28.78 -8.18
C LEU A 144 -21.27 -29.01 -9.56
N GLU A 145 -22.29 -28.23 -9.88
CA GLU A 145 -22.98 -28.28 -11.17
C GLU A 145 -22.48 -27.20 -12.12
N LYS A 146 -22.35 -25.96 -11.65
CA LYS A 146 -21.97 -24.82 -12.50
C LYS A 146 -21.33 -23.70 -11.70
N ILE A 147 -20.39 -23.01 -12.33
CA ILE A 147 -19.80 -21.78 -11.83
C ILE A 147 -20.23 -20.63 -12.73
N TYR A 148 -20.69 -19.53 -12.14
CA TYR A 148 -20.98 -18.28 -12.81
C TYR A 148 -19.94 -17.25 -12.35
N THR A 149 -19.28 -16.61 -13.30
CA THR A 149 -18.18 -15.70 -13.00
C THR A 149 -18.61 -14.28 -12.68
N GLY A 150 -19.90 -13.95 -12.94
CA GLY A 150 -20.44 -12.64 -12.63
C GLY A 150 -19.83 -11.49 -13.45
N THR A 151 -20.00 -10.29 -12.94
CA THR A 151 -19.45 -9.06 -13.54
C THR A 151 -18.48 -8.41 -12.57
N TRP A 152 -17.44 -7.79 -13.11
CA TRP A 152 -16.41 -7.08 -12.37
C TRP A 152 -16.43 -5.60 -12.77
N ASN A 153 -16.38 -4.71 -11.79
CA ASN A 153 -16.37 -3.26 -12.03
C ASN A 153 -15.04 -2.76 -12.58
N THR A 154 -13.97 -3.50 -12.34
CA THR A 154 -12.62 -3.15 -12.80
C THR A 154 -12.14 -4.22 -13.79
N PRO A 155 -11.63 -3.82 -14.96
CA PRO A 155 -11.02 -4.75 -15.90
C PRO A 155 -9.85 -5.50 -15.27
N GLY A 156 -9.71 -6.77 -15.59
CA GLY A 156 -8.61 -7.59 -15.09
C GLY A 156 -8.73 -9.04 -15.54
N ASN A 157 -7.66 -9.77 -15.37
CA ASN A 157 -7.63 -11.21 -15.63
C ASN A 157 -7.74 -11.96 -14.30
N TYR A 158 -8.54 -13.02 -14.30
CA TYR A 158 -8.63 -13.95 -13.18
C TYR A 158 -8.59 -15.38 -13.68
N LYS A 159 -8.20 -16.29 -12.80
CA LYS A 159 -8.16 -17.72 -13.07
C LYS A 159 -8.98 -18.45 -12.02
N ILE A 160 -9.92 -19.29 -12.45
CA ILE A 160 -10.61 -20.22 -11.57
C ILE A 160 -9.87 -21.55 -11.63
N VAL A 161 -9.47 -22.06 -10.47
CA VAL A 161 -8.89 -23.38 -10.34
C VAL A 161 -9.74 -24.17 -9.36
N TYR A 162 -9.92 -25.46 -9.63
CA TYR A 162 -10.60 -26.34 -8.71
C TYR A 162 -9.77 -27.61 -8.46
N ARG A 163 -9.99 -28.19 -7.32
CA ARG A 163 -9.41 -29.46 -6.94
C ARG A 163 -10.54 -30.38 -6.50
N THR A 164 -10.52 -31.60 -6.97
CA THR A 164 -11.46 -32.65 -6.54
C THR A 164 -10.81 -33.51 -5.47
N ASN A 165 -11.63 -34.27 -4.74
CA ASN A 165 -11.14 -35.27 -3.78
C ASN A 165 -10.50 -36.51 -4.46
N LEU A 166 -10.53 -36.58 -5.80
CA LEU A 166 -9.96 -37.65 -6.60
C LEU A 166 -8.63 -37.26 -7.26
N SER A 167 -8.13 -36.06 -7.01
CA SER A 167 -6.90 -35.50 -7.65
C SER A 167 -5.85 -35.13 -6.60
#